data_e7ff9c56c8dce632a2570f07a01bf96c
#
_entry.id   e7ff9c56c8dce632a2570f07a01bf96c
#
_cell.length_a   1.000
_cell.length_b   1.000
_cell.length_c   1.000
_cell.angle_alpha   90.00
_cell.angle_beta   90.00
_cell.angle_gamma   90.00
#
_symmetry.space_group_name_H-M   'P 1'
#
loop_
_entity.id
_entity.type
_entity.pdbx_description
1 polymer ?
#
loop_
_entity_poly.entity_id
_entity_poly.type
_entity_poly.pdbx_seq_one_letter_code
_entity_poly.pdbx_strand_id
1 'polypeptide(L)'
;QYVIIGGTACDLIMENEELPFRATKDVDIVLIVESITAEFGRQFWEYVKEAGYEHLNKSTGNAQFYRFTSPKSKEYPYMIEIFSRNPDFIILEDDAVLTPIPIDDEISSLSAILLNEAYYELLKTGQMMVDGIPVLSPTCLIPFKAKAWLDLKERKLNGEQVDSKNIKKHKNDVFRLAQLITANTRQVLSSEIAEDMNCLLYTSPSPRDS
;
A
#
# COMPACT_ATOMS: atom_id res chain seq x y z
N GLN A 1 -5.17 2.27 13.96
CA GLN A 1 -4.45 3.47 13.52
C GLN A 1 -3.72 3.26 12.17
N TYR A 2 -3.46 2.03 11.80
CA TYR A 2 -2.87 1.67 10.52
C TYR A 2 -3.46 0.36 9.98
N VAL A 3 -3.29 0.14 8.67
CA VAL A 3 -3.64 -1.10 7.97
C VAL A 3 -2.49 -1.48 7.05
N ILE A 4 -2.04 -2.74 7.11
CA ILE A 4 -1.05 -3.24 6.16
C ILE A 4 -1.74 -3.55 4.84
N ILE A 5 -1.12 -3.11 3.75
CA ILE A 5 -1.55 -3.34 2.37
C ILE A 5 -0.42 -4.01 1.56
N GLY A 6 -0.53 -4.01 0.27
CA GLY A 6 0.58 -4.37 -0.62
C GLY A 6 0.92 -5.85 -0.63
N GLY A 7 2.20 -6.14 -0.74
CA GLY A 7 2.73 -7.50 -0.82
C GLY A 7 2.64 -8.24 0.50
N THR A 8 2.98 -7.56 1.59
CA THR A 8 2.99 -8.13 2.94
C THR A 8 1.60 -8.53 3.42
N ALA A 9 0.55 -7.72 3.12
CA ALA A 9 -0.82 -8.12 3.42
C ALA A 9 -1.21 -9.41 2.67
N CYS A 10 -0.85 -9.52 1.38
CA CYS A 10 -1.09 -10.74 0.62
C CYS A 10 -0.36 -11.94 1.22
N ASP A 11 0.90 -11.78 1.64
CA ASP A 11 1.71 -12.84 2.23
C ASP A 11 1.09 -13.36 3.52
N LEU A 12 0.75 -12.47 4.44
CA LEU A 12 0.10 -12.80 5.71
C LEU A 12 -1.24 -13.54 5.52
N ILE A 13 -2.08 -13.07 4.60
CA ILE A 13 -3.37 -13.70 4.32
C ILE A 13 -3.17 -15.09 3.71
N MET A 14 -2.28 -15.22 2.73
CA MET A 14 -2.04 -16.49 2.06
C MET A 14 -1.40 -17.51 3.02
N GLU A 15 -0.50 -17.08 3.91
CA GLU A 15 0.08 -17.92 4.94
C GLU A 15 -1.00 -18.43 5.92
N ASN A 16 -1.90 -17.55 6.36
CA ASN A 16 -3.03 -17.93 7.21
C ASN A 16 -3.97 -18.96 6.56
N GLU A 17 -4.09 -18.94 5.23
CA GLU A 17 -4.87 -19.90 4.44
C GLU A 17 -4.06 -21.11 3.96
N GLU A 18 -2.83 -21.28 4.48
CA GLU A 18 -1.89 -22.35 4.09
C GLU A 18 -1.59 -22.39 2.58
N LEU A 19 -1.67 -21.24 1.90
CA LEU A 19 -1.42 -21.12 0.48
C LEU A 19 -0.04 -20.49 0.20
N PRO A 20 0.69 -20.98 -0.81
CA PRO A 20 2.00 -20.44 -1.12
C PRO A 20 1.89 -19.02 -1.70
N PHE A 21 2.71 -18.12 -1.16
CA PHE A 21 2.90 -16.79 -1.72
C PHE A 21 4.40 -16.52 -1.92
N ARG A 22 4.71 -15.49 -2.70
CA ARG A 22 6.08 -15.04 -2.85
C ARG A 22 6.52 -14.29 -1.59
N ALA A 23 7.76 -14.50 -1.16
CA ALA A 23 8.32 -13.72 -0.07
C ALA A 23 8.28 -12.22 -0.37
N THR A 24 7.86 -11.42 0.60
CA THR A 24 7.87 -9.97 0.58
C THR A 24 8.90 -9.45 1.59
N LYS A 25 9.51 -8.32 1.25
CA LYS A 25 10.52 -7.68 2.12
C LYS A 25 10.10 -6.28 2.53
N ASP A 26 9.13 -5.74 1.84
CA ASP A 26 8.67 -4.37 1.98
C ASP A 26 7.31 -4.36 2.64
N VAL A 27 7.09 -3.46 3.57
CA VAL A 27 5.82 -3.27 4.27
C VAL A 27 5.22 -1.95 3.84
N ASP A 28 4.05 -2.03 3.23
CA ASP A 28 3.23 -0.89 2.86
C ASP A 28 2.15 -0.71 3.93
N ILE A 29 2.09 0.44 4.59
CA ILE A 29 1.09 0.75 5.62
C ILE A 29 0.27 1.97 5.23
N VAL A 30 -1.03 1.90 5.44
CA VAL A 30 -1.91 3.08 5.35
C VAL A 30 -2.24 3.56 6.76
N LEU A 31 -1.96 4.82 7.04
CA LEU A 31 -2.34 5.46 8.29
C LEU A 31 -3.77 5.95 8.22
N ILE A 32 -4.55 5.64 9.25
CA ILE A 32 -5.92 6.13 9.40
C ILE A 32 -5.87 7.45 10.16
N VAL A 33 -5.89 8.56 9.42
CA VAL A 33 -5.67 9.92 9.97
C VAL A 33 -6.67 10.29 11.06
N GLU A 34 -7.89 9.77 10.99
CA GLU A 34 -8.95 10.01 11.98
C GLU A 34 -8.68 9.34 13.31
N SER A 35 -7.77 8.37 13.38
CA SER A 35 -7.47 7.61 14.59
C SER A 35 -6.00 7.65 15.01
N ILE A 36 -5.16 8.38 14.29
CA ILE A 36 -3.74 8.47 14.61
C ILE A 36 -3.54 9.28 15.90
N THR A 37 -2.58 8.85 16.72
CA THR A 37 -2.30 9.49 18.02
C THR A 37 -0.83 9.84 18.17
N ALA A 38 -0.51 10.78 19.05
CA ALA A 38 0.86 11.11 19.43
C ALA A 38 1.63 9.87 19.92
N GLU A 39 0.96 8.98 20.66
CA GLU A 39 1.56 7.73 21.13
C GLU A 39 2.00 6.83 19.97
N PHE A 40 1.17 6.67 18.93
CA PHE A 40 1.56 5.94 17.73
C PHE A 40 2.81 6.55 17.09
N GLY A 41 2.85 7.87 16.96
CA GLY A 41 4.01 8.57 16.39
C GLY A 41 5.30 8.33 17.18
N ARG A 42 5.24 8.40 18.52
CA ARG A 42 6.39 8.09 19.40
C ARG A 42 6.87 6.66 19.20
N GLN A 43 5.97 5.67 19.29
CA GLN A 43 6.30 4.25 19.12
C GLN A 43 6.85 3.95 17.74
N PHE A 44 6.30 4.55 16.70
CA PHE A 44 6.80 4.39 15.33
C PHE A 44 8.23 4.93 15.20
N TRP A 45 8.52 6.12 15.74
CA TRP A 45 9.87 6.68 15.69
C TRP A 45 10.87 5.92 16.57
N GLU A 46 10.45 5.38 17.70
CA GLU A 46 11.27 4.49 18.53
C GLU A 46 11.65 3.24 17.72
N TYR A 47 10.67 2.61 17.05
CA TYR A 47 10.91 1.47 16.18
C TYR A 47 11.87 1.80 15.02
N VAL A 48 11.69 2.92 14.33
CA VAL A 48 12.57 3.38 13.25
C VAL A 48 14.01 3.54 13.74
N LYS A 49 14.20 4.15 14.91
CA LYS A 49 15.53 4.34 15.54
C LYS A 49 16.14 3.01 15.98
N GLU A 50 15.35 2.17 16.65
CA GLU A 50 15.78 0.85 17.11
C GLU A 50 16.21 -0.02 15.92
N ALA A 51 15.43 -0.07 14.87
CA ALA A 51 15.76 -0.81 13.65
C ALA A 51 16.88 -0.17 12.82
N GLY A 52 17.25 1.08 13.11
CA GLY A 52 18.31 1.80 12.41
C GLY A 52 17.99 2.13 10.95
N TYR A 53 16.70 2.38 10.66
CA TYR A 53 16.28 2.73 9.30
C TYR A 53 16.87 4.06 8.83
N GLU A 54 17.28 4.08 7.56
CA GLU A 54 17.61 5.30 6.82
C GLU A 54 16.31 5.89 6.21
N HIS A 55 16.20 7.21 6.25
CA HIS A 55 15.09 7.96 5.68
C HIS A 55 15.58 9.15 4.84
N LEU A 56 16.70 8.96 4.14
CA LEU A 56 17.24 9.94 3.21
C LEU A 56 17.00 9.50 1.76
N ASN A 57 16.60 10.45 0.93
CA ASN A 57 16.54 10.22 -0.50
C ASN A 57 17.96 10.06 -1.06
N LYS A 58 18.26 8.91 -1.62
CA LYS A 58 19.60 8.57 -2.12
C LYS A 58 20.09 9.47 -3.27
N SER A 59 19.18 10.08 -4.02
CA SER A 59 19.52 10.95 -5.15
C SER A 59 19.64 12.42 -4.77
N THR A 60 18.83 12.90 -3.82
CA THR A 60 18.81 14.33 -3.43
C THR A 60 19.45 14.59 -2.07
N GLY A 61 19.65 13.56 -1.25
CA GLY A 61 20.13 13.70 0.14
C GLY A 61 19.10 14.28 1.11
N ASN A 62 17.89 14.62 0.64
CA ASN A 62 16.85 15.20 1.49
C ASN A 62 16.18 14.12 2.35
N ALA A 63 15.73 14.52 3.55
CA ALA A 63 14.96 13.65 4.42
C ALA A 63 13.62 13.27 3.78
N GLN A 64 13.27 11.98 3.90
CA GLN A 64 11.97 11.42 3.49
C GLN A 64 11.31 10.84 4.73
N PHE A 65 10.15 11.37 5.11
CA PHE A 65 9.42 10.95 6.31
C PHE A 65 8.26 10.00 6.00
N TYR A 66 8.26 9.40 4.83
CA TYR A 66 7.26 8.43 4.35
C TYR A 66 7.87 7.12 3.87
N ARG A 67 9.21 7.07 3.71
CA ARG A 67 9.91 5.86 3.27
C ARG A 67 11.16 5.64 4.11
N PHE A 68 11.26 4.47 4.69
CA PHE A 68 12.30 4.04 5.60
C PHE A 68 12.95 2.78 5.03
N THR A 69 14.28 2.81 4.84
CA THR A 69 15.01 1.74 4.13
C THR A 69 16.29 1.36 4.88
N SER A 70 16.93 0.29 4.44
CA SER A 70 18.26 -0.11 4.92
C SER A 70 18.33 -0.32 6.45
N PRO A 71 17.49 -1.17 7.05
CA PRO A 71 17.57 -1.44 8.47
C PRO A 71 18.92 -2.12 8.83
N LYS A 72 19.34 -1.99 10.09
CA LYS A 72 20.59 -2.57 10.60
C LYS A 72 20.65 -4.10 10.58
N SER A 73 19.49 -4.78 10.55
CA SER A 73 19.37 -6.25 10.55
C SER A 73 18.32 -6.71 9.54
N LYS A 74 18.51 -7.93 9.02
CA LYS A 74 17.57 -8.59 8.10
C LYS A 74 16.30 -9.10 8.80
N GLU A 75 16.23 -9.03 10.11
CA GLU A 75 15.04 -9.35 10.90
C GLU A 75 13.95 -8.30 10.75
N TYR A 76 14.33 -7.07 10.41
CA TYR A 76 13.41 -5.98 10.10
C TYR A 76 13.01 -6.00 8.63
N PRO A 77 11.80 -5.53 8.28
CA PRO A 77 11.41 -5.29 6.89
C PRO A 77 12.46 -4.47 6.15
N TYR A 78 12.77 -4.83 4.91
CA TYR A 78 13.77 -4.11 4.11
C TYR A 78 13.39 -2.64 3.86
N MET A 79 12.09 -2.40 3.68
CA MET A 79 11.53 -1.07 3.48
C MET A 79 10.16 -0.96 4.13
N ILE A 80 9.86 0.23 4.65
CA ILE A 80 8.52 0.62 5.09
C ILE A 80 8.11 1.84 4.29
N GLU A 81 6.92 1.81 3.68
CA GLU A 81 6.30 2.95 3.03
C GLU A 81 4.99 3.32 3.72
N ILE A 82 4.80 4.61 3.92
CA ILE A 82 3.60 5.16 4.57
C ILE A 82 2.72 5.80 3.51
N PHE A 83 1.46 5.44 3.53
CA PHE A 83 0.39 5.99 2.71
C PHE A 83 -0.67 6.60 3.61
N SER A 84 -1.37 7.62 3.15
CA SER A 84 -2.55 8.18 3.81
C SER A 84 -3.36 9.04 2.85
N ARG A 85 -4.60 9.40 3.25
CA ARG A 85 -5.30 10.50 2.59
C ARG A 85 -4.80 11.84 3.13
N ASN A 86 -5.14 12.91 2.41
CA ASN A 86 -4.90 14.26 2.92
C ASN A 86 -5.87 14.56 4.07
N PRO A 87 -5.40 15.04 5.23
CA PRO A 87 -6.27 15.56 6.27
C PRO A 87 -7.08 16.77 5.76
N ASP A 88 -8.38 16.86 6.11
CA ASP A 88 -9.32 17.84 5.57
C ASP A 88 -8.93 19.33 5.83
N PHE A 89 -8.11 19.58 6.85
CA PHE A 89 -7.65 20.92 7.22
C PHE A 89 -6.33 21.34 6.53
N ILE A 90 -5.75 20.47 5.70
CA ILE A 90 -4.50 20.74 4.97
C ILE A 90 -4.84 20.99 3.50
N ILE A 91 -4.46 22.15 3.00
CA ILE A 91 -4.59 22.51 1.57
C ILE A 91 -3.27 22.10 0.90
N LEU A 92 -3.37 21.18 -0.05
CA LEU A 92 -2.24 20.75 -0.89
C LEU A 92 -2.32 21.42 -2.27
N GLU A 93 -1.20 21.49 -2.96
CA GLU A 93 -1.16 21.86 -4.39
C GLU A 93 -1.75 20.72 -5.23
N ASP A 94 -2.27 21.05 -6.43
CA ASP A 94 -3.00 20.08 -7.28
C ASP A 94 -2.16 18.88 -7.73
N ASP A 95 -0.84 19.03 -7.79
CA ASP A 95 0.12 17.99 -8.16
C ASP A 95 0.84 17.32 -6.96
N ALA A 96 0.37 17.59 -5.75
CA ALA A 96 0.97 17.02 -4.55
C ALA A 96 0.87 15.49 -4.53
N VAL A 97 2.00 14.82 -4.34
CA VAL A 97 2.10 13.37 -4.20
C VAL A 97 2.34 12.93 -2.76
N LEU A 98 2.55 13.87 -1.85
CA LEU A 98 2.79 13.64 -0.43
C LEU A 98 1.88 14.52 0.41
N THR A 99 1.48 14.00 1.56
CA THR A 99 0.75 14.75 2.58
C THR A 99 1.45 14.66 3.92
N PRO A 100 1.53 15.74 4.72
CA PRO A 100 2.02 15.68 6.09
C PRO A 100 1.02 14.94 6.99
N ILE A 101 1.54 14.22 7.97
CA ILE A 101 0.73 13.52 8.97
C ILE A 101 0.77 14.33 10.27
N PRO A 102 -0.35 14.92 10.69
CA PRO A 102 -0.42 15.73 11.89
C PRO A 102 -0.46 14.81 13.12
N ILE A 103 0.67 14.65 13.79
CA ILE A 103 0.75 13.84 15.01
C ILE A 103 0.79 14.73 16.25
N ASP A 104 1.84 15.50 16.42
CA ASP A 104 2.09 16.39 17.56
C ASP A 104 3.30 17.27 17.24
N ASP A 105 3.31 18.51 17.69
CA ASP A 105 4.40 19.46 17.45
C ASP A 105 5.74 19.04 18.12
N GLU A 106 5.66 18.21 19.17
CA GLU A 106 6.84 17.70 19.88
C GLU A 106 7.46 16.45 19.25
N ILE A 107 6.77 15.83 18.29
CA ILE A 107 7.21 14.61 17.62
C ILE A 107 7.76 14.95 16.24
N SER A 108 8.84 14.26 15.85
CA SER A 108 9.40 14.39 14.50
C SER A 108 8.33 14.18 13.44
N SER A 109 8.31 15.05 12.45
CA SER A 109 7.33 15.03 11.35
C SER A 109 7.26 13.65 10.68
N LEU A 110 6.06 13.21 10.37
CA LEU A 110 5.80 12.13 9.43
C LEU A 110 5.11 12.70 8.18
N SER A 111 5.36 12.06 7.05
CA SER A 111 4.63 12.29 5.81
C SER A 111 4.09 10.98 5.29
N ALA A 112 3.17 11.02 4.35
CA ALA A 112 2.65 9.83 3.67
C ALA A 112 2.57 10.08 2.17
N ILE A 113 2.66 9.02 1.38
CA ILE A 113 2.31 9.04 -0.04
C ILE A 113 0.80 9.24 -0.10
N LEU A 114 0.36 10.23 -0.88
CA LEU A 114 -1.05 10.58 -0.99
C LEU A 114 -1.83 9.43 -1.62
N LEU A 115 -2.80 8.92 -0.90
CA LEU A 115 -3.72 7.91 -1.38
C LEU A 115 -5.00 8.59 -1.88
N ASN A 116 -5.48 8.13 -3.04
CA ASN A 116 -6.77 8.58 -3.58
C ASN A 116 -7.92 8.32 -2.60
N GLU A 117 -8.84 9.26 -2.48
CA GLU A 117 -9.95 9.23 -1.52
C GLU A 117 -10.84 7.99 -1.68
N ALA A 118 -11.17 7.61 -2.92
CA ALA A 118 -12.00 6.43 -3.16
C ALA A 118 -11.35 5.13 -2.66
N TYR A 119 -10.02 5.01 -2.82
CA TYR A 119 -9.25 3.88 -2.31
C TYR A 119 -9.09 3.92 -0.79
N TYR A 120 -8.97 5.11 -0.21
CA TYR A 120 -8.95 5.25 1.24
C TYR A 120 -10.28 4.85 1.88
N GLU A 121 -11.41 5.27 1.32
CA GLU A 121 -12.75 4.86 1.78
C GLU A 121 -12.96 3.34 1.62
N LEU A 122 -12.54 2.75 0.50
CA LEU A 122 -12.58 1.30 0.32
C LEU A 122 -11.76 0.58 1.40
N LEU A 123 -10.58 1.08 1.73
CA LEU A 123 -9.71 0.52 2.76
C LEU A 123 -10.41 0.52 4.14
N LYS A 124 -11.12 1.59 4.50
CA LYS A 124 -11.83 1.65 5.80
C LYS A 124 -12.90 0.57 5.94
N THR A 125 -13.51 0.15 4.84
CA THR A 125 -14.56 -0.89 4.84
C THR A 125 -14.04 -2.32 4.84
N GLY A 126 -12.77 -2.51 4.46
CA GLY A 126 -12.20 -3.83 4.18
C GLY A 126 -11.12 -4.29 5.16
N GLN A 127 -11.04 -3.72 6.35
CA GLN A 127 -10.06 -4.12 7.34
C GLN A 127 -10.39 -5.49 7.95
N MET A 128 -9.36 -6.32 8.14
CA MET A 128 -9.46 -7.60 8.86
C MET A 128 -8.21 -7.82 9.71
N MET A 129 -8.28 -8.78 10.63
CA MET A 129 -7.15 -9.14 11.48
C MET A 129 -6.60 -10.50 11.07
N VAL A 130 -5.28 -10.59 10.89
CA VAL A 130 -4.54 -11.83 10.71
C VAL A 130 -3.48 -11.88 11.81
N ASP A 131 -3.56 -12.86 12.69
CA ASP A 131 -2.64 -13.01 13.84
C ASP A 131 -2.43 -11.73 14.67
N GLY A 132 -3.51 -10.97 14.87
CA GLY A 132 -3.46 -9.70 15.61
C GLY A 132 -2.91 -8.52 14.80
N ILE A 133 -2.61 -8.69 13.52
CA ILE A 133 -2.11 -7.65 12.62
C ILE A 133 -3.26 -7.13 11.75
N PRO A 134 -3.52 -5.81 11.70
CA PRO A 134 -4.55 -5.25 10.83
C PRO A 134 -4.08 -5.26 9.37
N VAL A 135 -4.80 -5.98 8.52
CA VAL A 135 -4.52 -6.08 7.09
C VAL A 135 -5.75 -5.73 6.26
N LEU A 136 -5.55 -5.35 5.01
CA LEU A 136 -6.65 -5.14 4.07
C LEU A 136 -7.12 -6.50 3.52
N SER A 137 -8.45 -6.74 3.51
CA SER A 137 -9.05 -7.98 3.06
C SER A 137 -8.80 -8.28 1.57
N PRO A 138 -8.86 -9.55 1.13
CA PRO A 138 -8.64 -9.91 -0.27
C PRO A 138 -9.52 -9.15 -1.26
N THR A 139 -10.81 -8.94 -0.92
CA THR A 139 -11.76 -8.22 -1.78
C THR A 139 -11.38 -6.77 -2.02
N CYS A 140 -10.72 -6.13 -1.05
CA CYS A 140 -10.23 -4.77 -1.16
C CYS A 140 -8.78 -4.69 -1.66
N LEU A 141 -7.92 -5.69 -1.38
CA LEU A 141 -6.56 -5.76 -1.92
C LEU A 141 -6.54 -5.90 -3.45
N ILE A 142 -7.51 -6.63 -4.03
CA ILE A 142 -7.60 -6.82 -5.48
C ILE A 142 -7.67 -5.48 -6.23
N PRO A 143 -8.58 -4.54 -5.90
CA PRO A 143 -8.58 -3.21 -6.51
C PRO A 143 -7.26 -2.45 -6.34
N PHE A 144 -6.64 -2.47 -5.15
CA PHE A 144 -5.33 -1.83 -4.93
C PHE A 144 -4.24 -2.42 -5.83
N LYS A 145 -4.23 -3.73 -6.04
CA LYS A 145 -3.28 -4.39 -6.95
C LYS A 145 -3.56 -4.06 -8.42
N ALA A 146 -4.84 -3.93 -8.78
CA ALA A 146 -5.26 -3.50 -10.11
C ALA A 146 -4.78 -2.07 -10.39
N LYS A 147 -4.99 -1.14 -9.46
CA LYS A 147 -4.50 0.24 -9.55
C LYS A 147 -2.99 0.30 -9.72
N ALA A 148 -2.23 -0.36 -8.86
CA ALA A 148 -0.78 -0.40 -8.95
C ALA A 148 -0.29 -0.98 -10.29
N TRP A 149 -0.99 -1.96 -10.86
CA TRP A 149 -0.69 -2.49 -12.18
C TRP A 149 -0.96 -1.46 -13.30
N LEU A 150 -2.08 -0.74 -13.22
CA LEU A 150 -2.44 0.32 -14.18
C LEU A 150 -1.42 1.45 -14.15
N ASP A 151 -1.12 1.98 -12.97
CA ASP A 151 -0.17 3.09 -12.79
C ASP A 151 1.23 2.75 -13.35
N LEU A 152 1.72 1.53 -13.09
CA LEU A 152 2.99 1.08 -13.63
C LEU A 152 2.96 0.91 -15.16
N LYS A 153 1.82 0.48 -15.73
CA LYS A 153 1.65 0.42 -17.19
C LYS A 153 1.66 1.81 -17.81
N GLU A 154 0.92 2.73 -17.24
CA GLU A 154 0.84 4.11 -17.72
C GLU A 154 2.22 4.78 -17.68
N ARG A 155 2.92 4.71 -16.55
CA ARG A 155 4.28 5.22 -16.41
C ARG A 155 5.22 4.64 -17.45
N LYS A 156 5.11 3.34 -17.73
CA LYS A 156 5.90 2.70 -18.79
C LYS A 156 5.54 3.22 -20.18
N LEU A 157 4.25 3.44 -20.48
CA LEU A 157 3.79 4.01 -21.75
C LEU A 157 4.27 5.45 -21.93
N ASN A 158 4.37 6.21 -20.84
CA ASN A 158 4.90 7.57 -20.80
C ASN A 158 6.45 7.64 -20.87
N GLY A 159 7.11 6.49 -21.06
CA GLY A 159 8.56 6.42 -21.26
C GLY A 159 9.40 6.32 -19.98
N GLU A 160 8.77 6.15 -18.83
CA GLU A 160 9.51 5.92 -17.59
C GLU A 160 10.17 4.52 -17.57
N GLN A 161 11.30 4.42 -16.89
CA GLN A 161 11.96 3.14 -16.67
C GLN A 161 11.21 2.32 -15.62
N VAL A 162 10.29 1.46 -16.06
CA VAL A 162 9.52 0.55 -15.21
C VAL A 162 9.89 -0.89 -15.50
N ASP A 163 10.31 -1.64 -14.47
CA ASP A 163 10.57 -3.07 -14.61
C ASP A 163 9.28 -3.84 -14.91
N SER A 164 9.26 -4.52 -16.06
CA SER A 164 8.13 -5.34 -16.48
C SER A 164 7.79 -6.46 -15.49
N LYS A 165 8.75 -6.91 -14.66
CA LYS A 165 8.49 -7.89 -13.59
C LYS A 165 7.57 -7.31 -12.53
N ASN A 166 7.70 -6.00 -12.21
CA ASN A 166 6.81 -5.34 -11.25
C ASN A 166 5.38 -5.24 -11.77
N ILE A 167 5.20 -4.95 -13.06
CA ILE A 167 3.88 -4.94 -13.69
C ILE A 167 3.24 -6.33 -13.59
N LYS A 168 3.98 -7.40 -13.99
CA LYS A 168 3.49 -8.78 -13.89
C LYS A 168 3.18 -9.21 -12.46
N LYS A 169 3.99 -8.77 -11.49
CA LYS A 169 3.82 -9.06 -10.05
C LYS A 169 2.43 -8.64 -9.56
N HIS A 170 2.02 -7.39 -9.80
CA HIS A 170 0.72 -6.89 -9.35
C HIS A 170 -0.45 -7.62 -10.01
N LYS A 171 -0.36 -7.87 -11.31
CA LYS A 171 -1.37 -8.67 -12.02
C LYS A 171 -1.51 -10.09 -11.47
N ASN A 172 -0.39 -10.76 -11.23
CA ASN A 172 -0.38 -12.11 -10.67
C ASN A 172 -0.94 -12.15 -9.24
N ASP A 173 -0.66 -11.12 -8.43
CA ASP A 173 -1.21 -11.00 -7.09
C ASP A 173 -2.75 -10.91 -7.11
N VAL A 174 -3.36 -10.21 -8.09
CA VAL A 174 -4.82 -10.19 -8.28
C VAL A 174 -5.38 -11.59 -8.47
N PHE A 175 -4.79 -12.40 -9.36
CA PHE A 175 -5.28 -13.76 -9.62
C PHE A 175 -5.07 -14.69 -8.42
N ARG A 176 -4.02 -14.51 -7.65
CA ARG A 176 -3.79 -15.27 -6.41
C ARG A 176 -4.84 -14.94 -5.36
N LEU A 177 -5.08 -13.65 -5.12
CA LEU A 177 -6.11 -13.20 -4.17
C LEU A 177 -7.53 -13.64 -4.61
N ALA A 178 -7.80 -13.71 -5.91
CA ALA A 178 -9.08 -14.16 -6.43
C ALA A 178 -9.41 -15.62 -6.05
N GLN A 179 -8.41 -16.46 -5.74
CA GLN A 179 -8.64 -17.83 -5.26
C GLN A 179 -9.26 -17.88 -3.86
N LEU A 180 -9.13 -16.80 -3.08
CA LEU A 180 -9.70 -16.66 -1.74
C LEU A 180 -11.16 -16.16 -1.78
N ILE A 181 -11.67 -15.81 -2.96
CA ILE A 181 -12.99 -15.20 -3.12
C ILE A 181 -13.97 -16.24 -3.66
N THR A 182 -15.10 -16.39 -2.97
CA THR A 182 -16.17 -17.29 -3.42
C THR A 182 -17.03 -16.63 -4.50
N ALA A 183 -17.71 -17.44 -5.31
CA ALA A 183 -18.61 -16.95 -6.37
C ALA A 183 -19.76 -16.06 -5.85
N ASN A 184 -20.10 -16.16 -4.56
CA ASN A 184 -21.16 -15.38 -3.92
C ASN A 184 -20.64 -14.10 -3.26
N THR A 185 -19.33 -13.90 -3.19
CA THR A 185 -18.74 -12.68 -2.62
C THR A 185 -19.12 -11.48 -3.47
N ARG A 186 -19.53 -10.41 -2.82
CA ARG A 186 -19.87 -9.13 -3.45
C ARG A 186 -19.12 -8.02 -2.73
N GLN A 187 -18.45 -7.17 -3.49
CA GLN A 187 -17.81 -5.97 -3.01
C GLN A 187 -18.40 -4.77 -3.75
N VAL A 188 -18.92 -3.81 -3.00
CA VAL A 188 -19.36 -2.53 -3.57
C VAL A 188 -18.13 -1.68 -3.84
N LEU A 189 -18.01 -1.19 -5.06
CA LEU A 189 -16.92 -0.31 -5.50
C LEU A 189 -17.51 1.03 -5.95
N SER A 190 -16.77 2.11 -5.76
CA SER A 190 -17.07 3.40 -6.39
C SER A 190 -16.94 3.28 -7.92
N SER A 191 -17.51 4.22 -8.67
CA SER A 191 -17.39 4.25 -10.15
C SER A 191 -15.92 4.26 -10.60
N GLU A 192 -15.10 5.06 -9.95
CA GLU A 192 -13.67 5.18 -10.24
C GLU A 192 -12.93 3.84 -10.07
N ILE A 193 -13.11 3.18 -8.94
CA ILE A 193 -12.47 1.87 -8.69
C ILE A 193 -13.02 0.79 -9.63
N ALA A 194 -14.32 0.85 -9.96
CA ALA A 194 -14.93 -0.05 -10.94
C ALA A 194 -14.34 0.14 -12.35
N GLU A 195 -14.03 1.35 -12.75
CA GLU A 195 -13.34 1.66 -14.01
C GLU A 195 -11.93 1.08 -14.04
N ASP A 196 -11.14 1.26 -12.98
CA ASP A 196 -9.82 0.66 -12.84
C ASP A 196 -9.88 -0.88 -12.94
N MET A 197 -10.84 -1.51 -12.28
CA MET A 197 -11.07 -2.95 -12.35
C MET A 197 -11.45 -3.40 -13.76
N ASN A 198 -12.32 -2.68 -14.45
CA ASN A 198 -12.69 -2.96 -15.84
C ASN A 198 -11.48 -2.87 -16.76
N CYS A 199 -10.63 -1.85 -16.60
CA CYS A 199 -9.38 -1.74 -17.36
C CYS A 199 -8.49 -2.97 -17.20
N LEU A 200 -8.35 -3.50 -15.99
CA LEU A 200 -7.60 -4.74 -15.77
C LEU A 200 -8.24 -5.93 -16.50
N LEU A 201 -9.55 -6.11 -16.37
CA LEU A 201 -10.28 -7.27 -16.89
C LEU A 201 -10.27 -7.30 -18.42
N TYR A 202 -10.54 -6.15 -19.07
CA TYR A 202 -10.64 -6.07 -20.52
C TYR A 202 -9.28 -5.99 -21.26
N THR A 203 -8.23 -5.55 -20.58
CA THR A 203 -6.88 -5.50 -21.15
C THR A 203 -6.03 -6.73 -20.85
N SER A 204 -6.56 -7.67 -20.08
CA SER A 204 -5.92 -8.96 -19.86
C SER A 204 -6.30 -9.91 -20.99
N PRO A 205 -5.35 -10.57 -21.69
CA PRO A 205 -5.69 -11.61 -22.65
C PRO A 205 -6.52 -12.69 -21.93
N SER A 206 -7.59 -13.11 -22.60
CA SER A 206 -8.42 -14.23 -22.11
C SER A 206 -7.52 -15.46 -21.91
N PRO A 207 -7.80 -16.31 -20.89
CA PRO A 207 -7.13 -17.61 -20.77
C PRO A 207 -7.28 -18.53 -22.02
N ARG A 208 -8.14 -18.14 -22.97
CA ARG A 208 -8.37 -18.84 -24.23
C ARG A 208 -7.42 -18.39 -25.36
N ASP A 209 -6.64 -17.34 -25.15
CA ASP A 209 -5.73 -16.75 -26.16
C ASP A 209 -4.26 -17.13 -25.93
N SER A 210 -3.99 -18.16 -25.11
CA SER A 210 -2.66 -18.70 -24.80
C SER A 210 -2.53 -20.15 -25.23
#